data_075d1c2fe4417659b6b045bc66b5a95b
#
_entry.id   075d1c2fe4417659b6b045bc66b5a95b
#
_cell.length_a   1.000
_cell.length_b   1.000
_cell.length_c   1.000
_cell.angle_alpha   90.00
_cell.angle_beta   90.00
_cell.angle_gamma   90.00
#
_symmetry.space_group_name_H-M   'P 1'
#
loop_
_entity.id
_entity.type
_entity.pdbx_description
1 polymer ?
#
loop_
_entity_poly.entity_id
_entity_poly.type
_entity_poly.pdbx_seq_one_letter_code
_entity_poly.pdbx_strand_id
1 'polypeptide(L)'
;MQSDTIDIEGKDIVIGMLQSISMREYEKKIYKCFGLTIYDECHHVSAEVFSRALFNVTTKYTLGLSATMNRKDGLTKVIKMFLGDVVYKLERKNTHNVVVKAIYYESEDEEFSATELNFKGQTHYSKMIKK
;
A
#
# COMPACT_ATOMS: atom_id res chain seq x y z
N MET A 1 1.58 11.99 -7.18
CA MET A 1 0.43 12.81 -6.78
C MET A 1 0.16 12.60 -5.31
N GLN A 2 0.51 13.55 -4.51
CA GLN A 2 0.30 13.54 -3.06
C GLN A 2 -0.21 14.95 -2.68
N SER A 3 -1.20 15.03 -1.77
CA SER A 3 -1.84 16.30 -1.43
C SER A 3 -2.55 16.94 -2.65
N ASP A 4 -2.35 18.22 -2.92
CA ASP A 4 -3.06 18.95 -3.97
C ASP A 4 -2.24 19.13 -5.26
N THR A 5 -1.04 18.58 -5.30
CA THR A 5 -0.12 18.75 -6.43
C THR A 5 -0.33 17.65 -7.47
N ILE A 6 -0.62 18.08 -8.70
CA ILE A 6 -0.64 17.23 -9.90
C ILE A 6 0.50 17.72 -10.80
N ASP A 7 1.59 16.96 -10.87
CA ASP A 7 2.73 17.24 -11.72
C ASP A 7 2.96 16.03 -12.64
N ILE A 8 2.39 16.09 -13.82
CA ILE A 8 2.43 15.00 -14.83
C ILE A 8 2.95 15.47 -16.19
N GLU A 9 2.99 16.78 -16.43
CA GLU A 9 3.36 17.32 -17.71
C GLU A 9 4.83 17.06 -18.03
N GLY A 10 5.10 16.47 -19.19
CA GLY A 10 6.46 16.13 -19.63
C GLY A 10 7.15 15.03 -18.80
N LYS A 11 6.39 14.24 -18.01
CA LYS A 11 6.94 13.16 -17.20
C LYS A 11 6.72 11.80 -17.86
N ASP A 12 7.77 11.01 -17.96
CA ASP A 12 7.71 9.61 -18.42
C ASP A 12 7.16 8.69 -17.34
N ILE A 13 7.42 8.99 -16.06
CA ILE A 13 6.99 8.21 -14.90
C ILE A 13 6.37 9.13 -13.87
N VAL A 14 5.17 8.78 -13.40
CA VAL A 14 4.46 9.48 -12.33
C VAL A 14 4.11 8.53 -11.20
N ILE A 15 4.45 8.90 -9.98
CA ILE A 15 4.08 8.16 -8.78
C ILE A 15 2.83 8.79 -8.18
N GLY A 16 1.79 7.99 -7.99
CA GLY A 16 0.52 8.40 -7.40
C GLY A 16 0.18 7.61 -6.14
N MET A 17 -0.36 8.30 -5.14
CA MET A 17 -0.91 7.64 -3.96
C MET A 17 -2.28 7.06 -4.30
N LEU A 18 -2.45 5.75 -4.08
CA LEU A 18 -3.69 5.04 -4.40
C LEU A 18 -4.90 5.63 -3.68
N GLN A 19 -4.74 6.03 -2.41
CA GLN A 19 -5.79 6.70 -1.64
C GLN A 19 -6.23 8.01 -2.29
N SER A 20 -5.27 8.83 -2.75
CA SER A 20 -5.60 10.09 -3.43
C SER A 20 -6.38 9.84 -4.71
N ILE A 21 -5.99 8.84 -5.49
CA ILE A 21 -6.66 8.47 -6.75
C ILE A 21 -8.06 7.93 -6.49
N SER A 22 -8.28 7.20 -5.39
CA SER A 22 -9.60 6.65 -5.05
C SER A 22 -10.58 7.66 -4.47
N MET A 23 -10.07 8.71 -3.79
CA MET A 23 -10.89 9.69 -3.06
C MET A 23 -11.15 10.96 -3.85
N ARG A 24 -10.37 11.23 -4.90
CA ARG A 24 -10.46 12.48 -5.68
C ARG A 24 -10.85 12.18 -7.11
N GLU A 25 -11.64 13.07 -7.67
CA GLU A 25 -11.93 13.05 -9.08
C GLU A 25 -10.84 13.81 -9.85
N TYR A 26 -10.09 13.06 -10.64
CA TYR A 26 -9.13 13.61 -11.59
C TYR A 26 -9.71 13.54 -13.01
N GLU A 27 -9.39 14.50 -13.84
CA GLU A 27 -9.81 14.44 -15.24
C GLU A 27 -9.22 13.17 -15.90
N LYS A 28 -10.08 12.36 -16.50
CA LYS A 28 -9.66 11.10 -17.15
C LYS A 28 -8.58 11.28 -18.22
N LYS A 29 -8.47 12.50 -18.80
CA LYS A 29 -7.44 12.79 -19.79
C LYS A 29 -6.01 12.64 -19.26
N ILE A 30 -5.77 12.84 -17.94
CA ILE A 30 -4.43 12.72 -17.35
C ILE A 30 -3.89 11.30 -17.39
N TYR A 31 -4.77 10.29 -17.38
CA TYR A 31 -4.35 8.89 -17.45
C TYR A 31 -4.08 8.41 -18.86
N LYS A 32 -4.63 9.09 -19.87
CA LYS A 32 -4.51 8.67 -21.29
C LYS A 32 -3.10 8.82 -21.86
N CYS A 33 -2.26 9.66 -21.26
CA CYS A 33 -0.87 9.81 -21.70
C CYS A 33 0.04 8.68 -21.22
N PHE A 34 -0.43 7.82 -20.29
CA PHE A 34 0.33 6.68 -19.79
C PHE A 34 -0.15 5.38 -20.43
N GLY A 35 0.79 4.56 -20.89
CA GLY A 35 0.49 3.26 -21.49
C GLY A 35 0.37 2.12 -20.47
N LEU A 36 1.01 2.26 -19.31
CA LEU A 36 1.10 1.23 -18.26
C LEU A 36 0.84 1.84 -16.88
N THR A 37 0.06 1.15 -16.08
CA THR A 37 -0.06 1.43 -14.64
C THR A 37 0.45 0.23 -13.84
N ILE A 38 1.31 0.50 -12.86
CA ILE A 38 1.82 -0.50 -11.92
C ILE A 38 1.22 -0.23 -10.55
N TYR A 39 0.56 -1.23 -9.98
CA TYR A 39 0.03 -1.20 -8.61
C TYR A 39 0.99 -1.95 -7.70
N ASP A 40 1.80 -1.22 -6.96
CA ASP A 40 2.72 -1.82 -5.98
C ASP A 40 2.01 -2.14 -4.69
N GLU A 41 2.44 -3.21 -4.02
CA GLU A 41 1.86 -3.71 -2.77
C GLU A 41 0.32 -3.80 -2.80
N CYS A 42 -0.22 -4.25 -3.93
CA CYS A 42 -1.67 -4.28 -4.18
C CYS A 42 -2.47 -5.09 -3.15
N HIS A 43 -1.79 -5.90 -2.33
CA HIS A 43 -2.40 -6.67 -1.26
C HIS A 43 -2.63 -5.88 0.05
N HIS A 44 -2.04 -4.70 0.21
CA HIS A 44 -2.18 -3.90 1.46
C HIS A 44 -3.43 -3.01 1.50
N VAL A 45 -4.08 -2.78 0.39
CA VAL A 45 -5.17 -1.82 0.28
C VAL A 45 -6.51 -2.50 0.53
N SER A 46 -7.49 -1.78 1.09
CA SER A 46 -8.85 -2.30 1.19
C SER A 46 -9.47 -2.51 -0.19
N ALA A 47 -10.36 -3.50 -0.31
CA ALA A 47 -11.04 -3.79 -1.58
C ALA A 47 -11.76 -2.56 -2.17
N GLU A 48 -12.38 -1.74 -1.33
CA GLU A 48 -13.10 -0.54 -1.72
C GLU A 48 -12.18 0.53 -2.34
N VAL A 49 -11.09 0.89 -1.64
CA VAL A 49 -10.12 1.88 -2.12
C VAL A 49 -9.46 1.41 -3.41
N PHE A 50 -9.10 0.13 -3.47
CA PHE A 50 -8.48 -0.46 -4.64
C PHE A 50 -9.41 -0.42 -5.86
N SER A 51 -10.65 -0.86 -5.69
CA SER A 51 -11.63 -0.86 -6.78
C SER A 51 -11.91 0.54 -7.30
N ARG A 52 -12.11 1.52 -6.42
CA ARG A 52 -12.33 2.91 -6.83
C ARG A 52 -11.16 3.47 -7.65
N ALA A 53 -9.92 3.22 -7.19
CA ALA A 53 -8.74 3.67 -7.91
C ALA A 53 -8.62 3.02 -9.29
N LEU A 54 -8.90 1.71 -9.39
CA LEU A 54 -8.88 0.99 -10.66
C LEU A 54 -9.92 1.50 -11.68
N PHE A 55 -11.10 1.86 -11.22
CA PHE A 55 -12.12 2.47 -12.09
C PHE A 55 -11.76 3.88 -12.58
N ASN A 56 -10.97 4.61 -11.79
CA ASN A 56 -10.53 5.96 -12.16
C ASN A 56 -9.37 5.94 -13.14
N VAL A 57 -8.45 4.98 -13.01
CA VAL A 57 -7.24 4.91 -13.84
C VAL A 57 -7.52 4.10 -15.11
N THR A 58 -7.40 4.75 -16.27
CA THR A 58 -7.63 4.13 -17.57
C THR A 58 -6.33 4.12 -18.38
N THR A 59 -5.58 3.03 -18.30
CA THR A 59 -4.37 2.80 -19.10
C THR A 59 -4.50 1.53 -19.94
N LYS A 60 -3.69 1.40 -20.97
CA LYS A 60 -3.75 0.24 -21.88
C LYS A 60 -3.34 -1.06 -21.19
N TYR A 61 -2.34 -0.98 -20.32
CA TYR A 61 -1.80 -2.13 -19.59
C TYR A 61 -1.82 -1.86 -18.09
N THR A 62 -2.07 -2.91 -17.33
CA THR A 62 -2.02 -2.89 -15.87
C THR A 62 -1.17 -4.03 -15.34
N LEU A 63 -0.38 -3.77 -14.30
CA LEU A 63 0.44 -4.74 -13.63
C LEU A 63 0.28 -4.59 -12.11
N GLY A 64 0.01 -5.68 -11.41
CA GLY A 64 0.01 -5.73 -9.95
C GLY A 64 1.27 -6.40 -9.42
N LEU A 65 1.90 -5.79 -8.44
CA LEU A 65 3.03 -6.35 -7.70
C LEU A 65 2.59 -6.66 -6.26
N SER A 66 2.97 -7.82 -5.75
CA SER A 66 2.61 -8.24 -4.40
C SER A 66 3.57 -9.31 -3.89
N ALA A 67 4.00 -9.19 -2.65
CA ALA A 67 4.76 -10.25 -1.98
C ALA A 67 3.87 -11.44 -1.57
N THR A 68 2.59 -11.17 -1.28
CA THR A 68 1.63 -12.18 -0.81
C THR A 68 0.26 -11.97 -1.47
N MET A 69 -0.22 -12.97 -2.21
CA MET A 69 -1.51 -12.89 -2.89
C MET A 69 -2.68 -13.45 -2.08
N ASN A 70 -2.40 -14.26 -1.06
CA ASN A 70 -3.44 -14.95 -0.29
C ASN A 70 -3.95 -14.09 0.86
N ARG A 71 -5.18 -13.58 0.72
CA ARG A 71 -5.88 -12.84 1.77
C ARG A 71 -7.20 -13.52 2.11
N LYS A 72 -7.56 -13.48 3.40
CA LYS A 72 -8.80 -14.05 3.92
C LYS A 72 -10.02 -13.15 3.69
N ASP A 73 -9.82 -11.86 3.41
CA ASP A 73 -10.86 -10.83 3.27
C ASP A 73 -11.52 -10.74 1.88
N GLY A 74 -11.21 -11.69 0.97
CA GLY A 74 -11.78 -11.71 -0.38
C GLY A 74 -11.11 -10.75 -1.39
N LEU A 75 -10.19 -9.89 -0.96
CA LEU A 75 -9.49 -8.95 -1.84
C LEU A 75 -8.74 -9.66 -2.99
N THR A 76 -8.25 -10.87 -2.76
CA THR A 76 -7.60 -11.67 -3.82
C THR A 76 -8.50 -11.84 -5.06
N LYS A 77 -9.83 -12.02 -4.87
CA LYS A 77 -10.78 -12.11 -5.98
C LYS A 77 -10.91 -10.78 -6.72
N VAL A 78 -10.95 -9.68 -5.99
CA VAL A 78 -11.03 -8.33 -6.57
C VAL A 78 -9.77 -8.03 -7.38
N ILE A 79 -8.59 -8.32 -6.84
CA ILE A 79 -7.31 -8.13 -7.55
C ILE A 79 -7.31 -8.93 -8.85
N LYS A 80 -7.68 -10.21 -8.82
CA LYS A 80 -7.74 -11.05 -10.00
C LYS A 80 -8.77 -10.59 -11.04
N MET A 81 -9.89 -10.06 -10.59
CA MET A 81 -10.92 -9.54 -11.49
C MET A 81 -10.41 -8.34 -12.31
N PHE A 82 -9.59 -7.47 -11.72
CA PHE A 82 -9.11 -6.26 -12.37
C PHE A 82 -7.75 -6.41 -13.05
N LEU A 83 -6.83 -7.16 -12.44
CA LEU A 83 -5.45 -7.30 -12.91
C LEU A 83 -5.18 -8.63 -13.61
N GLY A 84 -6.14 -9.57 -13.54
CA GLY A 84 -5.97 -10.89 -14.12
C GLY A 84 -5.27 -11.88 -13.19
N ASP A 85 -4.89 -13.02 -13.74
CA ASP A 85 -4.19 -14.07 -13.02
C ASP A 85 -2.70 -13.76 -12.82
N VAL A 86 -2.09 -14.48 -11.86
CA VAL A 86 -0.66 -14.37 -11.60
C VAL A 86 0.14 -14.85 -12.80
N VAL A 87 0.84 -13.94 -13.45
CA VAL A 87 1.67 -14.23 -14.63
C VAL A 87 3.08 -14.70 -14.28
N TYR A 88 3.56 -14.32 -13.09
CA TYR A 88 4.87 -14.71 -12.59
C TYR A 88 4.89 -14.80 -11.06
N LYS A 89 5.53 -15.86 -10.53
CA LYS A 89 5.71 -16.07 -9.10
C LYS A 89 7.15 -16.50 -8.83
N LEU A 90 7.86 -15.71 -8.03
CA LEU A 90 9.19 -16.09 -7.53
C LEU A 90 9.04 -16.89 -6.23
N GLU A 91 9.49 -18.11 -6.24
CA GLU A 91 9.61 -18.92 -5.02
C GLU A 91 11.05 -18.84 -4.50
N ARG A 92 11.22 -18.36 -3.26
CA ARG A 92 12.54 -18.37 -2.63
C ARG A 92 12.93 -19.81 -2.34
N LYS A 93 13.94 -20.30 -3.04
CA LYS A 93 14.50 -21.65 -2.82
C LYS A 93 15.44 -21.74 -1.62
N ASN A 94 16.00 -20.61 -1.16
CA ASN A 94 16.95 -20.59 -0.05
C ASN A 94 16.37 -19.77 1.09
N THR A 95 16.01 -20.43 2.17
CA THR A 95 15.81 -19.80 3.47
C THR A 95 17.19 -19.57 4.07
N HIS A 96 17.68 -18.32 4.03
CA HIS A 96 18.80 -17.96 4.89
C HIS A 96 18.34 -18.17 6.34
N ASN A 97 19.20 -18.81 7.13
CA ASN A 97 18.95 -18.96 8.56
C ASN A 97 18.89 -17.56 9.17
N VAL A 98 17.69 -17.13 9.52
CA VAL A 98 17.47 -15.87 10.24
C VAL A 98 17.58 -16.18 11.72
N VAL A 99 18.61 -15.60 12.36
CA VAL A 99 18.73 -15.65 13.81
C VAL A 99 17.99 -14.46 14.39
N VAL A 100 16.88 -14.70 15.05
CA VAL A 100 16.13 -13.67 15.77
C VAL A 100 16.64 -13.66 17.21
N LYS A 101 17.23 -12.51 17.62
CA LYS A 101 17.57 -12.26 19.03
C LYS A 101 16.52 -11.33 19.62
N ALA A 102 15.75 -11.82 20.58
CA ALA A 102 14.86 -10.97 21.38
C ALA A 102 15.71 -10.34 22.50
N ILE A 103 15.76 -9.04 22.55
CA ILE A 103 16.38 -8.28 23.63
C ILE A 103 15.23 -7.71 24.46
N TYR A 104 15.13 -8.16 25.70
CA TYR A 104 14.20 -7.60 26.67
C TYR A 104 14.90 -6.43 27.37
N TYR A 105 14.30 -5.27 27.29
CA TYR A 105 14.77 -4.06 27.95
C TYR A 105 13.76 -3.67 29.03
N GLU A 106 14.22 -3.55 30.24
CA GLU A 106 13.45 -3.07 31.38
C GLU A 106 14.04 -1.71 31.79
N SER A 107 13.19 -0.73 32.02
CA SER A 107 13.57 0.60 32.48
C SER A 107 12.80 0.93 33.75
N GLU A 108 13.49 1.54 34.71
CA GLU A 108 12.87 2.11 35.92
C GLU A 108 12.17 3.45 35.62
N ASP A 109 12.32 3.98 34.40
CA ASP A 109 11.68 5.19 33.95
C ASP A 109 10.18 4.98 33.74
N GLU A 110 9.38 5.65 34.56
CA GLU A 110 7.92 5.57 34.49
C GLU A 110 7.38 6.11 33.14
N GLU A 111 8.05 7.07 32.55
CA GLU A 111 7.67 7.64 31.26
C GLU A 111 7.89 6.63 30.12
N PHE A 112 8.93 5.81 30.19
CA PHE A 112 9.19 4.74 29.24
C PHE A 112 8.12 3.65 29.28
N SER A 113 7.65 3.31 30.49
CA SER A 113 6.63 2.27 30.72
C SER A 113 5.19 2.75 30.49
N ALA A 114 4.98 4.07 30.38
CA ALA A 114 3.66 4.66 30.23
C ALA A 114 3.05 4.36 28.85
N THR A 115 1.82 3.81 28.84
CA THR A 115 1.07 3.59 27.62
C THR A 115 0.28 4.84 27.24
N GLU A 116 0.63 5.45 26.13
CA GLU A 116 -0.12 6.56 25.55
C GLU A 116 -1.37 6.05 24.80
N LEU A 117 -2.52 6.58 25.13
CA LEU A 117 -3.77 6.25 24.47
C LEU A 117 -4.23 7.38 23.55
N ASN A 118 -4.86 7.03 22.46
CA ASN A 118 -5.55 7.98 21.59
C ASN A 118 -6.94 8.33 22.18
N PHE A 119 -7.64 9.27 21.56
CA PHE A 119 -9.00 9.69 21.98
C PHE A 119 -10.07 8.57 21.90
N LYS A 120 -9.74 7.43 21.28
CA LYS A 120 -10.60 6.23 21.23
C LYS A 120 -10.18 5.17 22.24
N GLY A 121 -9.24 5.46 23.15
CA GLY A 121 -8.74 4.51 24.15
C GLY A 121 -7.82 3.42 23.59
N GLN A 122 -7.32 3.57 22.36
CA GLN A 122 -6.39 2.61 21.75
C GLN A 122 -4.94 3.11 21.90
N THR A 123 -3.98 2.20 21.99
CA THR A 123 -2.55 2.52 22.09
C THR A 123 -2.07 3.40 20.95
N HIS A 124 -1.43 4.52 21.28
CA HIS A 124 -0.92 5.48 20.31
C HIS A 124 0.58 5.26 20.06
N TYR A 125 0.91 4.22 19.29
CA TYR A 125 2.29 3.80 19.02
C TYR A 125 3.22 4.93 18.54
N SER A 126 2.75 5.82 17.67
CA SER A 126 3.57 6.92 17.14
C SER A 126 4.02 7.94 18.20
N LYS A 127 3.28 8.08 19.30
CA LYS A 127 3.69 8.90 20.43
C LYS A 127 4.68 8.17 21.32
N MET A 128 4.47 6.86 21.53
CA MET A 128 5.37 6.04 22.34
C MET A 128 6.76 5.90 21.73
N ILE A 129 6.88 5.85 20.40
CA ILE A 129 8.17 5.72 19.70
C ILE A 129 8.99 7.04 19.72
N LYS A 130 8.35 8.18 19.96
CA LYS A 130 9.01 9.50 19.97
C LYS A 130 9.53 9.93 21.34
N LYS A 131 9.30 9.12 22.38
CA LYS A 131 9.90 9.29 23.71
C LYS A 131 11.25 8.59 23.74
#